data_3532a2090d823a9342202ec0d5342c3c
#
_entry.id   3532a2090d823a9342202ec0d5342c3c
#
_cell.length_a   1.000
_cell.length_b   1.000
_cell.length_c   1.000
_cell.angle_alpha   90.00
_cell.angle_beta   90.00
_cell.angle_gamma   90.00
#
_symmetry.space_group_name_H-M   'P 1'
#
loop_
_entity.id
_entity.type
_entity.pdbx_description
1 polymer ?
#
loop_
_entity_poly.entity_id
_entity_poly.type
_entity_poly.pdbx_seq_one_letter_code
_entity_poly.pdbx_strand_id
1 'polypeptide(L)'
;MDGEIIVSAIIMCVVCCGCGGLFFGLGVWANRLEKPMHFWSGSTIDPKTVIDIPEYNRKNAVMWKWYSLPYWLAGIFGLLSWKDEWWMYVSVALLLFACVPGFVVLVGCYKRIEKQHIKKMP
;
A
#
# COMPACT_ATOMS: atom_id res chain seq x y z
N MET A 1 -6.80 -32.04 10.60
CA MET A 1 -6.88 -30.64 10.22
C MET A 1 -7.84 -30.47 9.06
N ASP A 2 -8.72 -29.52 9.17
CA ASP A 2 -9.76 -29.30 8.17
C ASP A 2 -9.15 -28.73 6.89
N GLY A 3 -9.50 -29.34 5.75
CA GLY A 3 -9.07 -28.86 4.44
C GLY A 3 -9.55 -27.44 4.12
N GLU A 4 -10.68 -27.03 4.66
CA GLU A 4 -11.20 -25.67 4.51
C GLU A 4 -10.27 -24.63 5.14
N ILE A 5 -9.68 -24.94 6.29
CA ILE A 5 -8.73 -24.04 6.97
C ILE A 5 -7.48 -23.89 6.11
N ILE A 6 -6.97 -24.96 5.53
CA ILE A 6 -5.79 -24.94 4.66
C ILE A 6 -6.06 -24.07 3.42
N VAL A 7 -7.22 -24.28 2.75
CA VAL A 7 -7.62 -23.51 1.58
C VAL A 7 -7.76 -22.04 1.93
N SER A 8 -8.42 -21.72 3.04
CA SER A 8 -8.58 -20.33 3.52
C SER A 8 -7.24 -19.67 3.78
N ALA A 9 -6.29 -20.39 4.40
CA ALA A 9 -4.95 -19.87 4.69
C ALA A 9 -4.20 -19.56 3.39
N ILE A 10 -4.28 -20.44 2.40
CA ILE A 10 -3.64 -20.25 1.10
C ILE A 10 -4.25 -19.05 0.38
N ILE A 11 -5.57 -18.95 0.32
CA ILE A 11 -6.26 -17.84 -0.32
C ILE A 11 -5.88 -16.52 0.34
N MET A 12 -5.91 -16.46 1.66
CA MET A 12 -5.56 -15.26 2.41
C MET A 12 -4.10 -14.84 2.16
N CYS A 13 -3.19 -15.81 2.14
CA CYS A 13 -1.79 -15.55 1.84
C CYS A 13 -1.61 -14.98 0.43
N VAL A 14 -2.25 -15.60 -0.57
CA VAL A 14 -2.14 -15.16 -1.97
C VAL A 14 -2.71 -13.76 -2.15
N VAL A 15 -3.89 -13.49 -1.59
CA VAL A 15 -4.54 -12.17 -1.69
C VAL A 15 -3.70 -11.10 -1.01
N CYS A 16 -3.29 -11.34 0.22
CA CYS A 16 -2.55 -10.34 1.00
C CYS A 16 -1.15 -10.09 0.42
N CYS A 17 -0.45 -11.14 0.03
CA CYS A 17 0.88 -11.00 -0.59
C CYS A 17 0.77 -10.35 -1.98
N GLY A 18 -0.29 -10.63 -2.73
CA GLY A 18 -0.56 -9.98 -4.00
C GLY A 18 -0.76 -8.47 -3.82
N CYS A 19 -1.58 -8.07 -2.85
CA CYS A 19 -1.80 -6.67 -2.53
C CYS A 19 -0.52 -5.99 -2.04
N GLY A 20 0.20 -6.65 -1.13
CA GLY A 20 1.47 -6.14 -0.60
C GLY A 20 2.49 -5.95 -1.71
N GLY A 21 2.61 -6.94 -2.60
CA GLY A 21 3.49 -6.87 -3.77
C GLY A 21 3.12 -5.74 -4.71
N LEU A 22 1.82 -5.53 -4.95
CA LEU A 22 1.34 -4.45 -5.80
C LEU A 22 1.71 -3.08 -5.22
N PHE A 23 1.44 -2.85 -3.95
CA PHE A 23 1.73 -1.56 -3.32
C PHE A 23 3.24 -1.31 -3.19
N PHE A 24 4.00 -2.35 -2.85
CA PHE A 24 5.45 -2.25 -2.81
C PHE A 24 6.02 -1.97 -4.21
N GLY A 25 5.49 -2.64 -5.23
CA GLY A 25 5.85 -2.41 -6.62
C GLY A 25 5.57 -0.98 -7.08
N LEU A 26 4.43 -0.40 -6.67
CA LEU A 26 4.13 1.00 -6.91
C LEU A 26 5.19 1.92 -6.31
N GLY A 27 5.66 1.58 -5.10
CA GLY A 27 6.74 2.33 -4.47
C GLY A 27 8.05 2.26 -5.26
N VAL A 28 8.43 1.07 -5.70
CA VAL A 28 9.64 0.89 -6.53
C VAL A 28 9.50 1.66 -7.85
N TRP A 29 8.34 1.57 -8.49
CA TRP A 29 8.05 2.27 -9.73
C TRP A 29 8.16 3.78 -9.54
N ALA A 30 7.58 4.33 -8.47
CA ALA A 30 7.63 5.75 -8.18
C ALA A 30 9.07 6.27 -8.05
N ASN A 31 9.95 5.46 -7.42
CA ASN A 31 11.36 5.82 -7.25
C ASN A 31 12.13 5.90 -8.58
N ARG A 32 11.66 5.19 -9.60
CA ARG A 32 12.32 5.13 -10.91
C ARG A 32 11.74 6.10 -11.94
N LEU A 33 10.64 6.77 -11.59
CA LEU A 33 10.00 7.71 -12.50
C LEU A 33 10.83 8.99 -12.66
N GLU A 34 10.92 9.47 -13.89
CA GLU A 34 11.48 10.78 -14.21
C GLU A 34 10.42 11.88 -14.15
N LYS A 35 9.15 11.49 -14.23
CA LYS A 35 7.99 12.38 -14.15
C LYS A 35 7.34 12.26 -12.76
N PRO A 36 6.56 13.28 -12.32
CA PRO A 36 5.85 13.18 -11.07
C PRO A 36 4.89 11.98 -11.06
N MET A 37 4.91 11.24 -9.96
CA MET A 37 4.00 10.13 -9.77
C MET A 37 2.57 10.64 -9.59
N HIS A 38 1.60 10.00 -10.27
CA HIS A 38 0.19 10.25 -10.01
C HIS A 38 -0.34 9.25 -8.97
N PHE A 39 -1.25 9.72 -8.11
CA PHE A 39 -1.83 8.89 -7.06
C PHE A 39 -2.88 7.91 -7.62
N TRP A 40 -3.72 8.40 -8.53
CA TRP A 40 -4.79 7.62 -9.13
C TRP A 40 -4.48 7.29 -10.58
N SER A 41 -4.89 6.11 -11.01
CA SER A 41 -4.89 5.78 -12.43
C SER A 41 -5.79 6.78 -13.17
N GLY A 42 -5.26 7.47 -14.16
CA GLY A 42 -5.99 8.50 -14.90
C GLY A 42 -5.80 9.91 -14.39
N SER A 43 -5.22 10.11 -13.19
CA SER A 43 -4.85 11.45 -12.77
C SER A 43 -3.43 11.76 -13.25
N THR A 44 -3.22 12.98 -13.71
CA THR A 44 -1.91 13.45 -14.16
C THR A 44 -1.52 14.70 -13.40
N ILE A 45 -0.24 14.80 -13.07
CA ILE A 45 0.32 15.97 -12.42
C ILE A 45 1.26 16.66 -13.40
N ASP A 46 1.05 17.97 -13.60
CA ASP A 46 1.91 18.75 -14.48
C ASP A 46 3.32 18.83 -13.85
N PRO A 47 4.37 18.38 -14.56
CA PRO A 47 5.74 18.45 -14.02
C PRO A 47 6.18 19.87 -13.64
N LYS A 48 5.63 20.87 -14.30
CA LYS A 48 5.96 22.28 -14.02
C LYS A 48 5.47 22.74 -12.64
N THR A 49 4.49 22.04 -12.04
CA THR A 49 3.95 22.41 -10.74
C THR A 49 4.70 21.77 -9.58
N VAL A 50 5.55 20.77 -9.84
CA VAL A 50 6.29 20.05 -8.80
C VAL A 50 7.65 20.72 -8.59
N ILE A 51 7.95 21.06 -7.35
CA ILE A 51 9.17 21.80 -6.98
C ILE A 51 10.40 20.91 -7.15
N ASP A 52 10.33 19.65 -6.71
CA ASP A 52 11.44 18.70 -6.78
C ASP A 52 10.85 17.32 -7.10
N ILE A 53 10.91 16.95 -8.38
CA ILE A 53 10.33 15.69 -8.87
C ILE A 53 10.96 14.47 -8.19
N PRO A 54 12.30 14.32 -8.13
CA PRO A 54 12.90 13.16 -7.47
C PRO A 54 12.50 13.04 -6.00
N GLU A 55 12.47 14.13 -5.26
CA GLU A 55 12.09 14.11 -3.85
C GLU A 55 10.61 13.81 -3.67
N TYR A 56 9.74 14.38 -4.51
CA TYR A 56 8.32 14.10 -4.52
C TYR A 56 8.05 12.61 -4.75
N ASN A 57 8.69 12.05 -5.79
CA ASN A 57 8.55 10.63 -6.10
C ASN A 57 9.11 9.73 -5.00
N ARG A 58 10.24 10.13 -4.39
CA ARG A 58 10.86 9.39 -3.29
C ARG A 58 9.92 9.30 -2.08
N LYS A 59 9.29 10.41 -1.72
CA LYS A 59 8.34 10.44 -0.60
C LYS A 59 7.12 9.59 -0.88
N ASN A 60 6.60 9.65 -2.10
CA ASN A 60 5.49 8.78 -2.50
C ASN A 60 5.91 7.30 -2.49
N ALA A 61 7.14 7.00 -2.95
CA ALA A 61 7.66 5.64 -2.93
C ALA A 61 7.72 5.08 -1.50
N VAL A 62 8.24 5.86 -0.56
CA VAL A 62 8.29 5.47 0.85
C VAL A 62 6.89 5.25 1.40
N MET A 63 5.95 6.14 1.09
CA MET A 63 4.57 6.04 1.52
C MET A 63 3.93 4.72 1.04
N TRP A 64 4.08 4.39 -0.25
CA TRP A 64 3.52 3.15 -0.80
C TRP A 64 4.16 1.90 -0.21
N LYS A 65 5.47 1.92 0.01
CA LYS A 65 6.19 0.81 0.65
C LYS A 65 5.69 0.56 2.07
N TRP A 66 5.51 1.62 2.85
CA TRP A 66 4.96 1.51 4.20
C TRP A 66 3.51 1.03 4.18
N TYR A 67 2.72 1.49 3.22
CA TYR A 67 1.33 1.05 3.08
C TYR A 67 1.23 -0.44 2.73
N SER A 68 2.22 -0.99 2.04
CA SER A 68 2.25 -2.42 1.71
C SER A 68 2.50 -3.31 2.94
N LEU A 69 3.11 -2.78 3.98
CA LEU A 69 3.52 -3.56 5.16
C LEU A 69 2.37 -4.29 5.85
N PRO A 70 1.20 -3.66 6.15
CA PRO A 70 0.09 -4.37 6.78
C PRO A 70 -0.40 -5.57 5.94
N TYR A 71 -0.34 -5.45 4.64
CA TYR A 71 -0.77 -6.55 3.74
C TYR A 71 0.18 -7.74 3.83
N TRP A 72 1.49 -7.49 3.89
CA TRP A 72 2.47 -8.55 4.09
C TRP A 72 2.26 -9.24 5.44
N LEU A 73 2.05 -8.47 6.50
CA LEU A 73 1.80 -9.00 7.83
C LEU A 73 0.50 -9.80 7.88
N ALA A 74 -0.56 -9.31 7.24
CA ALA A 74 -1.83 -10.03 7.15
C ALA A 74 -1.64 -11.37 6.43
N GLY A 75 -0.85 -11.41 5.37
CA GLY A 75 -0.53 -12.65 4.66
C GLY A 75 0.19 -13.66 5.56
N ILE A 76 1.17 -13.20 6.31
CA ILE A 76 1.92 -14.05 7.26
C ILE A 76 0.99 -14.60 8.33
N PHE A 77 0.15 -13.76 8.94
CA PHE A 77 -0.80 -14.20 9.95
C PHE A 77 -1.86 -15.14 9.37
N GLY A 78 -2.27 -14.91 8.13
CA GLY A 78 -3.15 -15.83 7.43
C GLY A 78 -2.54 -17.23 7.28
N LEU A 79 -1.25 -17.33 6.99
CA LEU A 79 -0.55 -18.61 6.95
C LEU A 79 -0.51 -19.27 8.33
N LEU A 80 -0.31 -18.48 9.38
CA LEU A 80 -0.27 -19.02 10.76
C LEU A 80 -1.63 -19.57 11.20
N SER A 81 -2.72 -19.24 10.52
CA SER A 81 -4.04 -19.78 10.82
C SER A 81 -4.10 -21.30 10.67
N TRP A 82 -3.17 -21.88 9.95
CA TRP A 82 -3.00 -23.32 9.86
C TRP A 82 -2.73 -23.95 11.24
N LYS A 83 -1.97 -23.27 12.10
CA LYS A 83 -1.64 -23.79 13.42
C LYS A 83 -2.73 -23.45 14.44
N ASP A 84 -3.33 -22.27 14.34
CA ASP A 84 -4.35 -21.80 15.26
C ASP A 84 -5.30 -20.87 14.51
N GLU A 85 -6.56 -21.23 14.48
CA GLU A 85 -7.62 -20.53 13.74
C GLU A 85 -7.73 -19.05 14.13
N TRP A 86 -7.39 -18.68 15.34
CA TRP A 86 -7.49 -17.30 15.79
C TRP A 86 -6.60 -16.35 14.97
N TRP A 87 -5.51 -16.85 14.38
CA TRP A 87 -4.65 -16.07 13.50
C TRP A 87 -5.37 -15.59 12.25
N MET A 88 -6.39 -16.32 11.80
CA MET A 88 -7.21 -15.86 10.68
C MET A 88 -7.99 -14.59 11.04
N TYR A 89 -8.52 -14.52 12.26
CA TYR A 89 -9.20 -13.32 12.73
C TYR A 89 -8.25 -12.13 12.80
N VAL A 90 -7.03 -12.34 13.27
CA VAL A 90 -5.99 -11.30 13.31
C VAL A 90 -5.67 -10.82 11.89
N SER A 91 -5.51 -11.75 10.94
CA SER A 91 -5.22 -11.44 9.55
C SER A 91 -6.34 -10.60 8.92
N VAL A 92 -7.59 -11.01 9.09
CA VAL A 92 -8.76 -10.29 8.55
C VAL A 92 -8.88 -8.91 9.19
N ALA A 93 -8.70 -8.81 10.51
CA ALA A 93 -8.77 -7.55 11.23
C ALA A 93 -7.69 -6.58 10.72
N LEU A 94 -6.48 -7.07 10.53
CA LEU A 94 -5.37 -6.26 10.02
C LEU A 94 -5.63 -5.80 8.58
N LEU A 95 -6.18 -6.69 7.75
CA LEU A 95 -6.54 -6.36 6.37
C LEU A 95 -7.62 -5.27 6.31
N LEU A 96 -8.67 -5.40 7.12
CA LEU A 96 -9.73 -4.39 7.20
C LEU A 96 -9.19 -3.06 7.71
N PHE A 97 -8.31 -3.10 8.70
CA PHE A 97 -7.66 -1.90 9.24
C PHE A 97 -6.83 -1.20 8.17
N ALA A 98 -6.11 -1.97 7.35
CA ALA A 98 -5.32 -1.41 6.26
C ALA A 98 -6.18 -0.85 5.13
N CYS A 99 -7.31 -1.51 4.81
CA CYS A 99 -8.18 -1.11 3.69
C CYS A 99 -9.01 0.12 4.00
N VAL A 100 -9.44 0.34 5.25
CA VAL A 100 -10.33 1.44 5.61
C VAL A 100 -9.56 2.56 6.33
N PRO A 101 -9.14 2.43 7.60
CA PRO A 101 -8.40 3.51 8.25
C PRO A 101 -7.03 3.75 7.59
N GLY A 102 -6.37 2.68 7.17
CA GLY A 102 -5.07 2.78 6.51
C GLY A 102 -5.14 3.55 5.20
N PHE A 103 -6.19 3.35 4.41
CA PHE A 103 -6.40 4.10 3.18
C PHE A 103 -6.63 5.59 3.46
N VAL A 104 -7.39 5.92 4.48
CA VAL A 104 -7.59 7.31 4.89
C VAL A 104 -6.25 7.96 5.26
N VAL A 105 -5.42 7.25 6.02
CA VAL A 105 -4.08 7.72 6.38
C VAL A 105 -3.21 7.89 5.13
N LEU A 106 -3.28 6.94 4.19
CA LEU A 106 -2.55 7.00 2.93
C LEU A 106 -2.90 8.27 2.13
N VAL A 107 -4.19 8.54 1.97
CA VAL A 107 -4.66 9.73 1.27
C VAL A 107 -4.20 11.00 1.98
N GLY A 108 -4.28 11.02 3.31
CA GLY A 108 -3.80 12.14 4.11
C GLY A 108 -2.30 12.38 3.93
N CYS A 109 -1.50 11.32 3.93
CA CYS A 109 -0.06 11.40 3.69
C CYS A 109 0.23 11.92 2.27
N TYR A 110 -0.49 11.43 1.26
CA TYR A 110 -0.33 11.90 -0.11
C TYR A 110 -0.65 13.40 -0.22
N LYS A 111 -1.76 13.84 0.36
CA LYS A 111 -2.14 15.26 0.34
C LYS A 111 -1.09 16.14 1.02
N ARG A 112 -0.49 15.64 2.09
CA ARG A 112 0.58 16.35 2.79
C ARG A 112 1.81 16.47 1.91
N ILE A 113 2.21 15.40 1.22
CA ILE A 113 3.33 15.41 0.29
C ILE A 113 3.05 16.37 -0.86
N GLU A 114 1.85 16.31 -1.43
CA GLU A 114 1.41 17.20 -2.50
C GLU A 114 1.51 18.67 -2.07
N LYS A 115 1.00 18.99 -0.89
CA LYS A 115 1.04 20.34 -0.36
C LYS A 115 2.46 20.88 -0.20
N GLN A 116 3.41 20.02 0.15
CA GLN A 116 4.81 20.40 0.35
C GLN A 116 5.58 20.57 -0.97
N HIS A 117 5.20 19.86 -2.02
CA HIS A 117 5.98 19.76 -3.25
C HIS A 117 5.31 20.33 -4.47
N ILE A 118 4.01 20.60 -4.45
CA ILE A 118 3.28 21.14 -5.60
C ILE A 118 3.04 22.63 -5.36
N LYS A 119 3.49 23.46 -6.32
CA LYS A 119 3.22 24.88 -6.29
C LYS A 119 1.73 25.13 -6.49
N LYS A 120 1.14 25.93 -5.60
CA LYS A 120 -0.21 26.41 -5.83
C LYS A 120 -0.18 27.40 -6.97
N MET A 121 -0.93 27.14 -8.02
CA MET A 121 -1.16 28.11 -9.07
C MET A 121 -1.96 29.28 -8.49
N PRO A 122 -1.55 30.54 -8.73
CA PRO A 122 -2.35 31.68 -8.29
C PRO A 122 -3.70 31.71 -9.00
#